data_377ffa75394b3349062def60730014b1
#
_entry.id   377ffa75394b3349062def60730014b1
#
_cell.length_a   1.000
_cell.length_b   1.000
_cell.length_c   1.000
_cell.angle_alpha   90.00
_cell.angle_beta   90.00
_cell.angle_gamma   90.00
#
_symmetry.space_group_name_H-M   'P 1'
#
loop_
_entity.id
_entity.type
_entity.pdbx_description
1 polymer ?
#
loop_
_entity_poly.entity_id
_entity_poly.type
_entity_poly.pdbx_seq_one_letter_code
_entity_poly.pdbx_strand_id
1 'polypeptide(L)'
;MSNTSITPPVISVDDPAQQLRRMTRRSFATGGIAALAGTAGLWWLKSAKLDDGISWPLRKVLQFNERVSQAYFGLDRLAPTFDISRAKEPRVNGKLGLKKLIDVARWRVDVLSPGEKPVVERSLPIGAIHDLPRFEMITEFKCVEGWSQVVQWAGARLSDFIEKYGYDTPFIGLTTPDREYYVGLDRASAMHSQSLLAYEMNGEPLTSGHGAPLRLVCPLKYGVKSIKRIGAIQFANHRPADYWAERGYDWYLGH
;
A
#
# COMPACT_ATOMS: atom_id res chain seq x y z
N MET A 1 -43.35 -78.81 -9.79
CA MET A 1 -43.13 -77.58 -9.06
C MET A 1 -41.65 -77.57 -8.66
N SER A 2 -40.81 -76.90 -9.47
CA SER A 2 -39.36 -76.81 -9.22
C SER A 2 -39.09 -75.60 -8.33
N ASN A 3 -38.56 -75.90 -7.19
CA ASN A 3 -38.21 -74.86 -6.18
C ASN A 3 -36.78 -74.31 -6.47
N THR A 4 -36.69 -73.16 -7.12
CA THR A 4 -35.40 -72.49 -7.41
C THR A 4 -35.00 -71.66 -6.19
N SER A 5 -34.09 -72.19 -5.41
CA SER A 5 -33.48 -71.45 -4.28
C SER A 5 -32.52 -70.37 -4.82
N ILE A 6 -32.88 -69.14 -4.66
CA ILE A 6 -32.02 -68.00 -4.98
C ILE A 6 -31.07 -67.79 -3.80
N THR A 7 -29.79 -68.14 -3.99
CA THR A 7 -28.71 -67.80 -2.99
C THR A 7 -28.32 -66.34 -3.20
N PRO A 8 -28.38 -65.47 -2.14
CA PRO A 8 -27.98 -64.12 -2.29
C PRO A 8 -26.45 -64.01 -2.50
N PRO A 9 -25.98 -63.00 -3.23
CA PRO A 9 -24.55 -62.85 -3.48
C PRO A 9 -23.80 -62.56 -2.18
N VAL A 10 -22.75 -63.36 -1.94
CA VAL A 10 -21.82 -63.15 -0.82
C VAL A 10 -21.02 -61.89 -1.11
N ILE A 11 -21.31 -60.79 -0.42
CA ILE A 11 -20.49 -59.58 -0.42
C ILE A 11 -19.23 -59.91 0.38
N SER A 12 -18.11 -60.09 -0.28
CA SER A 12 -16.81 -60.21 0.39
C SER A 12 -16.49 -58.88 1.09
N VAL A 13 -16.66 -58.82 2.38
CA VAL A 13 -16.18 -57.71 3.18
C VAL A 13 -14.67 -57.85 3.27
N ASP A 14 -13.94 -56.94 2.59
CA ASP A 14 -12.47 -56.88 2.69
C ASP A 14 -12.08 -56.84 4.17
N ASP A 15 -11.08 -57.65 4.54
CA ASP A 15 -10.53 -57.70 5.90
C ASP A 15 -10.22 -56.29 6.39
N PRO A 16 -10.78 -55.86 7.53
CA PRO A 16 -10.55 -54.50 8.10
C PRO A 16 -9.06 -54.12 8.22
N ALA A 17 -8.20 -55.13 8.48
CA ALA A 17 -6.75 -54.94 8.56
C ALA A 17 -6.14 -54.61 7.17
N GLN A 18 -6.67 -55.22 6.08
CA GLN A 18 -6.23 -54.88 4.73
C GLN A 18 -6.74 -53.51 4.27
N GLN A 19 -7.96 -53.13 4.63
CA GLN A 19 -8.50 -51.80 4.40
C GLN A 19 -7.69 -50.74 5.12
N LEU A 20 -7.36 -50.95 6.37
CA LEU A 20 -6.55 -50.02 7.16
C LEU A 20 -5.14 -49.84 6.54
N ARG A 21 -4.49 -50.93 6.15
CA ARG A 21 -3.18 -50.87 5.46
C ARG A 21 -3.22 -50.13 4.13
N ARG A 22 -4.28 -50.29 3.35
CA ARG A 22 -4.48 -49.56 2.08
C ARG A 22 -4.71 -48.08 2.33
N MET A 23 -5.51 -47.70 3.31
CA MET A 23 -5.73 -46.31 3.71
C MET A 23 -4.45 -45.66 4.21
N THR A 24 -3.70 -46.33 5.08
CA THR A 24 -2.43 -45.84 5.61
C THR A 24 -1.39 -45.63 4.50
N ARG A 25 -1.23 -46.60 3.58
CA ARG A 25 -0.32 -46.45 2.44
C ARG A 25 -0.71 -45.31 1.50
N ARG A 26 -2.01 -45.10 1.22
CA ARG A 26 -2.50 -43.97 0.43
C ARG A 26 -2.25 -42.64 1.12
N SER A 27 -2.51 -42.56 2.42
CA SER A 27 -2.27 -41.36 3.21
C SER A 27 -0.79 -41.03 3.27
N PHE A 28 0.10 -41.99 3.43
CA PHE A 28 1.55 -41.79 3.36
C PHE A 28 2.03 -41.35 1.98
N ALA A 29 1.50 -41.93 0.92
CA ALA A 29 1.85 -41.57 -0.44
C ALA A 29 1.38 -40.13 -0.77
N THR A 30 0.11 -39.81 -0.47
CA THR A 30 -0.43 -38.45 -0.68
C THR A 30 0.24 -37.40 0.19
N GLY A 31 0.51 -37.71 1.47
CA GLY A 31 1.25 -36.84 2.39
C GLY A 31 2.71 -36.61 1.93
N GLY A 32 3.38 -37.68 1.46
CA GLY A 32 4.74 -37.58 0.92
C GLY A 32 4.80 -36.73 -0.35
N ILE A 33 3.85 -36.90 -1.27
CA ILE A 33 3.76 -36.08 -2.50
C ILE A 33 3.47 -34.61 -2.12
N ALA A 34 2.56 -34.36 -1.21
CA ALA A 34 2.24 -33.02 -0.74
C ALA A 34 3.46 -32.34 -0.07
N ALA A 35 4.22 -33.08 0.75
CA ALA A 35 5.44 -32.57 1.37
C ALA A 35 6.54 -32.26 0.33
N LEU A 36 6.75 -33.16 -0.65
CA LEU A 36 7.69 -32.93 -1.74
C LEU A 36 7.28 -31.74 -2.61
N ALA A 37 5.99 -31.62 -2.98
CA ALA A 37 5.49 -30.48 -3.74
C ALA A 37 5.63 -29.17 -2.96
N GLY A 38 5.34 -29.18 -1.66
CA GLY A 38 5.51 -28.03 -0.77
C GLY A 38 6.97 -27.59 -0.65
N THR A 39 7.90 -28.54 -0.44
CA THR A 39 9.34 -28.23 -0.35
C THR A 39 9.91 -27.75 -1.68
N ALA A 40 9.53 -28.39 -2.79
CA ALA A 40 9.93 -27.96 -4.13
C ALA A 40 9.37 -26.58 -4.48
N GLY A 41 8.12 -26.31 -4.12
CA GLY A 41 7.49 -24.99 -4.27
C GLY A 41 8.18 -23.90 -3.45
N LEU A 42 8.52 -24.17 -2.19
CA LEU A 42 9.27 -23.24 -1.35
C LEU A 42 10.68 -22.99 -1.89
N TRP A 43 11.36 -24.05 -2.33
CA TRP A 43 12.68 -23.92 -2.94
C TRP A 43 12.62 -23.09 -4.21
N TRP A 44 11.66 -23.36 -5.09
CA TRP A 44 11.42 -22.57 -6.31
C TRP A 44 11.14 -21.09 -6.00
N LEU A 45 10.29 -20.80 -5.01
CA LEU A 45 10.02 -19.43 -4.59
C LEU A 45 11.29 -18.71 -4.08
N LYS A 46 12.13 -19.40 -3.32
CA LYS A 46 13.39 -18.84 -2.79
C LYS A 46 14.46 -18.66 -3.85
N SER A 47 14.49 -19.52 -4.87
CA SER A 47 15.47 -19.46 -5.98
C SER A 47 15.01 -18.60 -7.15
N ALA A 48 13.73 -18.16 -7.15
CA ALA A 48 13.19 -17.34 -8.20
C ALA A 48 13.87 -15.96 -8.24
N LYS A 49 14.05 -15.44 -9.46
CA LYS A 49 14.64 -14.09 -9.67
C LYS A 49 13.85 -13.05 -8.85
N LEU A 50 14.58 -12.16 -8.20
CA LEU A 50 14.00 -11.06 -7.46
C LEU A 50 13.53 -9.95 -8.42
N ASP A 51 12.40 -9.35 -8.10
CA ASP A 51 11.81 -8.20 -8.72
C ASP A 51 11.51 -7.19 -7.59
N ASP A 52 12.26 -6.09 -7.54
CA ASP A 52 12.25 -5.12 -6.43
C ASP A 52 12.33 -5.79 -5.04
N GLY A 53 13.32 -6.65 -4.82
CA GLY A 53 13.57 -7.29 -3.54
C GLY A 53 12.67 -8.49 -3.21
N ILE A 54 11.70 -8.83 -4.05
CA ILE A 54 10.72 -9.91 -3.84
C ILE A 54 10.80 -10.91 -4.97
N SER A 55 10.62 -12.21 -4.66
CA SER A 55 10.56 -13.23 -5.72
C SER A 55 9.47 -12.91 -6.74
N TRP A 56 9.80 -12.97 -8.02
CA TRP A 56 8.89 -12.59 -9.10
C TRP A 56 7.48 -13.25 -9.05
N PRO A 57 7.31 -14.51 -8.60
CA PRO A 57 5.96 -15.07 -8.51
C PRO A 57 5.09 -14.37 -7.48
N LEU A 58 5.69 -13.98 -6.33
CA LEU A 58 4.97 -13.19 -5.31
C LEU A 58 4.67 -11.78 -5.83
N ARG A 59 5.60 -11.17 -6.55
CA ARG A 59 5.35 -9.88 -7.22
C ARG A 59 4.17 -9.96 -8.18
N LYS A 60 3.99 -11.07 -8.92
CA LYS A 60 2.82 -11.26 -9.80
C LYS A 60 1.49 -11.32 -9.04
N VAL A 61 1.47 -11.92 -7.86
CA VAL A 61 0.28 -11.91 -7.00
C VAL A 61 -0.03 -10.48 -6.53
N LEU A 62 0.98 -9.74 -6.07
CA LEU A 62 0.81 -8.34 -5.68
C LEU A 62 0.32 -7.47 -6.85
N GLN A 63 0.86 -7.66 -8.06
CA GLN A 63 0.39 -6.98 -9.28
C GLN A 63 -1.05 -7.34 -9.65
N PHE A 64 -1.50 -8.55 -9.33
CA PHE A 64 -2.90 -8.93 -9.52
C PHE A 64 -3.80 -8.17 -8.54
N ASN A 65 -3.44 -8.14 -7.24
CA ASN A 65 -4.17 -7.38 -6.22
C ASN A 65 -4.23 -5.90 -6.58
N GLU A 66 -3.11 -5.34 -7.06
CA GLU A 66 -3.03 -3.96 -7.56
C GLU A 66 -4.06 -3.69 -8.66
N ARG A 67 -4.13 -4.57 -9.67
CA ARG A 67 -5.12 -4.43 -10.76
C ARG A 67 -6.56 -4.49 -10.27
N VAL A 68 -6.86 -5.36 -9.30
CA VAL A 68 -8.19 -5.43 -8.68
C VAL A 68 -8.50 -4.11 -7.95
N SER A 69 -7.57 -3.60 -7.16
CA SER A 69 -7.73 -2.34 -6.44
C SER A 69 -7.87 -1.15 -7.40
N GLN A 70 -7.10 -1.12 -8.49
CA GLN A 70 -7.21 -0.09 -9.53
C GLN A 70 -8.55 -0.15 -10.28
N ALA A 71 -9.05 -1.35 -10.58
CA ALA A 71 -10.36 -1.52 -11.22
C ALA A 71 -11.52 -1.08 -10.31
N TYR A 72 -11.31 -1.18 -9.00
CA TYR A 72 -12.29 -0.68 -8.01
C TYR A 72 -12.16 0.82 -7.76
N PHE A 73 -11.01 1.42 -8.03
CA PHE A 73 -10.77 2.85 -7.84
C PHE A 73 -11.62 3.67 -8.82
N GLY A 74 -12.16 4.80 -8.32
CA GLY A 74 -12.87 5.78 -9.11
C GLY A 74 -12.61 7.17 -8.55
N LEU A 75 -12.42 8.16 -9.41
CA LEU A 75 -12.17 9.57 -8.99
C LEU A 75 -13.34 10.17 -8.20
N ASP A 76 -14.54 9.65 -8.41
CA ASP A 76 -15.80 10.00 -7.75
C ASP A 76 -16.08 9.19 -6.48
N ARG A 77 -15.31 8.15 -6.22
CA ARG A 77 -15.43 7.32 -5.01
C ARG A 77 -14.67 7.95 -3.86
N LEU A 78 -15.40 8.58 -2.96
CA LEU A 78 -14.83 9.24 -1.80
C LEU A 78 -14.70 8.27 -0.62
N ALA A 79 -13.59 8.39 0.12
CA ALA A 79 -13.51 7.82 1.45
C ALA A 79 -14.56 8.47 2.36
N PRO A 80 -15.19 7.71 3.27
CA PRO A 80 -16.20 8.24 4.18
C PRO A 80 -15.69 9.43 4.99
N THR A 81 -16.56 10.42 5.18
CA THR A 81 -16.33 11.54 6.09
C THR A 81 -17.07 11.35 7.40
N PHE A 82 -16.56 11.94 8.46
CA PHE A 82 -17.06 11.76 9.82
C PHE A 82 -17.32 13.09 10.50
N ASP A 83 -18.12 13.07 11.57
CA ASP A 83 -18.29 14.22 12.44
C ASP A 83 -16.98 14.55 13.18
N ILE A 84 -16.75 15.86 13.42
CA ILE A 84 -15.54 16.37 14.08
C ILE A 84 -15.35 15.80 15.49
N SER A 85 -16.43 15.49 16.20
CA SER A 85 -16.38 14.89 17.54
C SER A 85 -15.69 13.53 17.57
N ARG A 86 -15.56 12.86 16.41
CA ARG A 86 -14.84 11.59 16.26
C ARG A 86 -13.34 11.76 15.99
N ALA A 87 -12.92 12.97 15.64
CA ALA A 87 -11.53 13.24 15.33
C ALA A 87 -10.67 13.17 16.59
N LYS A 88 -9.58 12.39 16.52
CA LYS A 88 -8.60 12.25 17.59
C LYS A 88 -7.20 12.26 17.00
N GLU A 89 -6.22 12.60 17.81
CA GLU A 89 -4.83 12.49 17.42
C GLU A 89 -4.47 11.01 17.21
N PRO A 90 -3.96 10.63 16.02
CA PRO A 90 -3.48 9.28 15.79
C PRO A 90 -2.18 9.06 16.56
N ARG A 91 -1.87 7.80 16.87
CA ARG A 91 -0.56 7.46 17.43
C ARG A 91 0.57 7.93 16.50
N VAL A 92 1.64 8.45 17.09
CA VAL A 92 2.88 8.70 16.35
C VAL A 92 3.48 7.34 15.98
N ASN A 93 3.40 6.97 14.71
CA ASN A 93 3.92 5.72 14.20
C ASN A 93 5.02 5.96 13.18
N GLY A 94 6.10 5.16 13.28
CA GLY A 94 7.26 5.25 12.40
C GLY A 94 8.13 6.48 12.64
N LYS A 95 9.44 6.32 12.44
CA LYS A 95 10.45 7.38 12.57
C LYS A 95 11.23 7.59 11.25
N LEU A 96 10.89 6.84 10.19
CA LEU A 96 11.54 6.98 8.89
C LEU A 96 11.30 8.37 8.33
N GLY A 97 12.37 9.02 7.90
CA GLY A 97 12.32 10.39 7.40
C GLY A 97 12.13 11.48 8.47
N LEU A 98 12.06 11.10 9.76
CA LEU A 98 11.82 12.03 10.87
C LEU A 98 12.97 12.13 11.88
N LYS A 99 14.05 11.38 11.69
CA LYS A 99 15.17 11.32 12.65
C LYS A 99 15.90 12.65 12.78
N LYS A 100 16.04 13.36 11.67
CA LYS A 100 16.75 14.63 11.62
C LYS A 100 15.79 15.78 11.99
N LEU A 101 16.18 16.61 12.94
CA LEU A 101 15.47 17.86 13.18
C LEU A 101 15.60 18.77 11.97
N ILE A 102 14.52 19.43 11.61
CA ILE A 102 14.50 20.42 10.54
C ILE A 102 14.07 21.77 11.09
N ASP A 103 14.61 22.81 10.52
CA ASP A 103 14.12 24.16 10.73
C ASP A 103 12.92 24.39 9.80
N VAL A 104 11.73 24.44 10.38
CA VAL A 104 10.47 24.61 9.63
C VAL A 104 10.46 25.92 8.84
N ALA A 105 11.08 26.99 9.38
CA ALA A 105 11.15 28.27 8.70
C ALA A 105 12.02 28.23 7.43
N ARG A 106 13.01 27.36 7.41
CA ARG A 106 13.91 27.16 6.27
C ARG A 106 13.52 25.97 5.38
N TRP A 107 12.51 25.22 5.80
CA TRP A 107 12.09 24.06 5.05
C TRP A 107 11.57 24.45 3.66
N ARG A 108 11.89 23.61 2.69
CA ARG A 108 11.41 23.71 1.32
C ARG A 108 11.04 22.34 0.78
N VAL A 109 10.10 22.34 -0.16
CA VAL A 109 9.81 21.18 -0.99
C VAL A 109 10.41 21.40 -2.38
N ASP A 110 11.23 20.45 -2.83
CA ASP A 110 11.82 20.48 -4.14
C ASP A 110 10.87 19.85 -5.15
N VAL A 111 10.63 20.52 -6.26
CA VAL A 111 9.87 20.00 -7.41
C VAL A 111 10.89 19.54 -8.45
N LEU A 112 10.84 18.24 -8.77
CA LEU A 112 11.78 17.63 -9.68
C LEU A 112 11.13 17.38 -11.05
N SER A 113 11.91 17.65 -12.10
CA SER A 113 11.51 17.41 -13.49
C SER A 113 11.24 15.93 -13.77
N PRO A 114 10.40 15.63 -14.78
CA PRO A 114 10.30 14.28 -15.31
C PRO A 114 11.58 13.88 -16.04
N GLY A 115 11.93 12.58 -15.97
CA GLY A 115 13.08 12.01 -16.68
C GLY A 115 13.86 11.01 -15.85
N GLU A 116 14.82 10.34 -16.49
CA GLU A 116 15.70 9.35 -15.84
C GLU A 116 16.66 10.00 -14.82
N LYS A 117 17.02 11.24 -15.03
CA LYS A 117 17.88 12.04 -14.15
C LYS A 117 17.12 13.31 -13.76
N PRO A 118 16.19 13.22 -12.80
CA PRO A 118 15.39 14.36 -12.38
C PRO A 118 16.28 15.46 -11.79
N VAL A 119 16.02 16.70 -12.19
CA VAL A 119 16.68 17.89 -11.65
C VAL A 119 15.70 18.71 -10.83
N VAL A 120 16.19 19.39 -9.80
CA VAL A 120 15.38 20.35 -9.02
C VAL A 120 15.12 21.57 -9.90
N GLU A 121 13.88 21.78 -10.28
CA GLU A 121 13.49 22.97 -11.05
C GLU A 121 12.95 24.11 -10.20
N ARG A 122 12.32 23.73 -9.08
CA ARG A 122 11.79 24.70 -8.11
C ARG A 122 12.04 24.19 -6.71
N SER A 123 12.30 25.11 -5.80
CA SER A 123 12.39 24.85 -4.36
C SER A 123 11.43 25.80 -3.66
N LEU A 124 10.30 25.29 -3.21
CA LEU A 124 9.15 26.06 -2.75
C LEU A 124 9.12 26.11 -1.21
N PRO A 125 8.98 27.28 -0.59
CA PRO A 125 8.74 27.40 0.84
C PRO A 125 7.32 26.92 1.20
N ILE A 126 7.07 26.69 2.50
CA ILE A 126 5.74 26.29 2.97
C ILE A 126 4.63 27.30 2.59
N GLY A 127 4.95 28.58 2.52
CA GLY A 127 4.02 29.64 2.09
C GLY A 127 3.45 29.38 0.70
N ALA A 128 4.24 28.83 -0.24
CA ALA A 128 3.74 28.51 -1.57
C ALA A 128 2.63 27.41 -1.56
N ILE A 129 2.63 26.57 -0.52
CA ILE A 129 1.56 25.58 -0.31
C ILE A 129 0.34 26.24 0.35
N HIS A 130 0.56 27.17 1.28
CA HIS A 130 -0.52 27.94 1.92
C HIS A 130 -1.24 28.89 0.94
N ASP A 131 -0.56 29.31 -0.15
CA ASP A 131 -1.15 30.12 -1.23
C ASP A 131 -2.09 29.33 -2.16
N LEU A 132 -2.16 28.00 -2.02
CA LEU A 132 -3.14 27.16 -2.71
C LEU A 132 -4.47 27.14 -1.94
N PRO A 133 -5.59 26.81 -2.61
CA PRO A 133 -6.88 26.70 -1.93
C PRO A 133 -6.82 25.74 -0.74
N ARG A 134 -7.20 26.21 0.44
CA ARG A 134 -7.27 25.37 1.65
C ARG A 134 -8.47 24.44 1.56
N PHE A 135 -8.22 23.17 1.74
CA PHE A 135 -9.22 22.12 1.81
C PHE A 135 -9.15 21.41 3.16
N GLU A 136 -10.30 21.02 3.69
CA GLU A 136 -10.42 20.31 4.97
C GLU A 136 -11.24 19.05 4.79
N MET A 137 -10.85 17.97 5.46
CA MET A 137 -11.59 16.72 5.50
C MET A 137 -11.41 16.01 6.82
N ILE A 138 -12.46 15.29 7.25
CA ILE A 138 -12.43 14.44 8.44
C ILE A 138 -12.63 13.01 7.97
N THR A 139 -11.56 12.26 7.91
CA THR A 139 -11.54 10.92 7.32
C THR A 139 -10.86 9.91 8.23
N GLU A 140 -11.12 8.62 8.00
CA GLU A 140 -10.44 7.56 8.71
C GLU A 140 -9.07 7.29 8.08
N PHE A 141 -8.03 7.47 8.87
CA PHE A 141 -6.67 7.07 8.54
C PHE A 141 -6.49 5.60 8.91
N LYS A 142 -6.17 4.75 7.94
CA LYS A 142 -6.02 3.30 8.12
C LYS A 142 -4.57 2.87 8.01
N CYS A 143 -4.06 2.16 9.02
CA CYS A 143 -2.71 1.61 9.00
C CYS A 143 -2.70 0.15 8.57
N VAL A 144 -1.66 -0.27 7.85
CA VAL A 144 -1.45 -1.70 7.50
C VAL A 144 -1.25 -2.60 8.72
N GLU A 145 -0.93 -2.03 9.87
CA GLU A 145 -0.83 -2.72 11.17
C GLU A 145 -2.19 -3.08 11.80
N GLY A 146 -3.32 -2.80 11.11
CA GLY A 146 -4.66 -3.19 11.56
C GLY A 146 -5.33 -2.22 12.53
N TRP A 147 -4.81 -1.00 12.72
CA TRP A 147 -5.49 0.05 13.47
C TRP A 147 -5.93 1.18 12.55
N SER A 148 -6.96 1.91 12.97
CA SER A 148 -7.44 3.10 12.28
C SER A 148 -7.79 4.21 13.26
N GLN A 149 -7.83 5.45 12.77
CA GLN A 149 -8.20 6.63 13.54
C GLN A 149 -8.88 7.65 12.65
N VAL A 150 -10.02 8.19 13.10
CA VAL A 150 -10.63 9.35 12.46
C VAL A 150 -9.82 10.59 12.82
N VAL A 151 -9.43 11.36 11.81
CA VAL A 151 -8.58 12.54 11.95
C VAL A 151 -9.12 13.65 11.05
N GLN A 152 -9.11 14.88 11.54
CA GLN A 152 -9.33 16.06 10.73
C GLN A 152 -8.00 16.51 10.12
N TRP A 153 -7.97 16.64 8.81
CA TRP A 153 -6.82 17.10 8.05
C TRP A 153 -7.16 18.38 7.32
N ALA A 154 -6.25 19.35 7.32
CA ALA A 154 -6.35 20.50 6.45
C ALA A 154 -5.05 20.80 5.74
N GLY A 155 -5.16 21.33 4.51
CA GLY A 155 -4.04 21.59 3.63
C GLY A 155 -4.48 21.97 2.22
N ALA A 156 -3.58 21.88 1.25
CA ALA A 156 -3.88 22.04 -0.17
C ALA A 156 -4.11 20.70 -0.83
N ARG A 157 -5.01 20.61 -1.80
CA ARG A 157 -5.13 19.39 -2.61
C ARG A 157 -3.86 19.16 -3.41
N LEU A 158 -3.46 17.90 -3.50
CA LEU A 158 -2.30 17.54 -4.34
C LEU A 158 -2.57 17.85 -5.82
N SER A 159 -3.82 17.76 -6.28
CA SER A 159 -4.23 18.18 -7.62
C SER A 159 -3.93 19.65 -7.89
N ASP A 160 -4.30 20.55 -6.96
CA ASP A 160 -4.06 22.01 -7.13
C ASP A 160 -2.55 22.31 -7.17
N PHE A 161 -1.75 21.56 -6.39
CA PHE A 161 -0.29 21.65 -6.45
C PHE A 161 0.27 21.18 -7.80
N ILE A 162 -0.23 20.05 -8.31
CA ILE A 162 0.18 19.48 -9.61
C ILE A 162 -0.18 20.43 -10.75
N GLU A 163 -1.37 21.02 -10.73
CA GLU A 163 -1.83 21.97 -11.75
C GLU A 163 -0.95 23.24 -11.77
N LYS A 164 -0.54 23.74 -10.61
CA LYS A 164 0.24 24.99 -10.51
C LYS A 164 1.75 24.79 -10.73
N TYR A 165 2.31 23.70 -10.22
CA TYR A 165 3.76 23.51 -10.15
C TYR A 165 4.27 22.23 -10.83
N GLY A 166 3.37 21.34 -11.23
CA GLY A 166 3.71 20.00 -11.67
C GLY A 166 3.77 19.82 -13.19
N TYR A 167 3.74 18.56 -13.58
CA TYR A 167 3.81 18.09 -14.95
C TYR A 167 2.73 17.06 -15.22
N ASP A 168 2.34 16.93 -16.49
CA ASP A 168 1.43 15.88 -16.93
C ASP A 168 2.19 14.56 -17.12
N THR A 169 2.34 13.83 -16.03
CA THR A 169 3.02 12.53 -15.99
C THR A 169 2.13 11.46 -15.36
N PRO A 170 2.31 10.18 -15.71
CA PRO A 170 1.49 9.10 -15.18
C PRO A 170 1.78 8.77 -13.70
N PHE A 171 2.90 9.21 -13.16
CA PHE A 171 3.31 8.91 -11.79
C PHE A 171 3.91 10.11 -11.07
N ILE A 172 3.78 10.09 -9.74
CA ILE A 172 4.36 11.06 -8.83
C ILE A 172 5.12 10.30 -7.72
N GLY A 173 6.38 10.65 -7.50
CA GLY A 173 7.19 10.18 -6.37
C GLY A 173 7.30 11.27 -5.31
N LEU A 174 7.21 10.89 -4.03
CA LEU A 174 7.42 11.78 -2.90
C LEU A 174 8.52 11.19 -2.01
N THR A 175 9.43 12.05 -1.54
CA THR A 175 10.56 11.65 -0.70
C THR A 175 10.70 12.56 0.51
N THR A 176 11.21 12.02 1.62
CA THR A 176 11.62 12.81 2.79
C THR A 176 12.93 13.56 2.52
N PRO A 177 13.27 14.64 3.26
CA PRO A 177 14.49 15.42 3.04
C PRO A 177 15.78 14.60 3.17
N ASP A 178 15.80 13.58 4.02
CA ASP A 178 16.91 12.64 4.22
C ASP A 178 16.92 11.47 3.23
N ARG A 179 15.88 11.37 2.38
CA ARG A 179 15.65 10.29 1.41
C ARG A 179 15.53 8.88 2.02
N GLU A 180 15.33 8.78 3.33
CA GLU A 180 15.14 7.49 4.01
C GLU A 180 13.77 6.87 3.72
N TYR A 181 12.76 7.71 3.44
CA TYR A 181 11.42 7.23 3.10
C TYR A 181 10.92 7.86 1.81
N TYR A 182 10.33 7.05 0.96
CA TYR A 182 9.84 7.44 -0.34
C TYR A 182 8.61 6.61 -0.72
N VAL A 183 7.66 7.25 -1.39
CA VAL A 183 6.42 6.62 -1.86
C VAL A 183 6.12 7.04 -3.29
N GLY A 184 5.51 6.12 -4.03
CA GLY A 184 5.01 6.36 -5.36
C GLY A 184 3.47 6.41 -5.40
N LEU A 185 2.92 7.30 -6.21
CA LEU A 185 1.50 7.37 -6.54
C LEU A 185 1.33 7.32 -8.06
N ASP A 186 0.27 6.68 -8.51
CA ASP A 186 -0.26 6.88 -9.85
C ASP A 186 -0.99 8.23 -9.93
N ARG A 187 -1.07 8.79 -11.15
CA ARG A 187 -1.70 10.10 -11.36
C ARG A 187 -3.15 10.14 -10.87
N ALA A 188 -3.94 9.10 -11.12
CA ALA A 188 -5.33 9.07 -10.69
C ALA A 188 -5.46 9.22 -9.16
N SER A 189 -4.63 8.51 -8.40
CA SER A 189 -4.57 8.65 -6.94
C SER A 189 -4.09 10.03 -6.50
N ALA A 190 -3.11 10.61 -7.19
CA ALA A 190 -2.59 11.95 -6.87
C ALA A 190 -3.60 13.06 -7.17
N MET A 191 -4.36 12.95 -8.28
CA MET A 191 -5.38 13.91 -8.69
C MET A 191 -6.71 13.73 -7.97
N HIS A 192 -6.86 12.70 -7.15
CA HIS A 192 -8.09 12.46 -6.39
C HIS A 192 -8.37 13.62 -5.42
N SER A 193 -9.63 14.04 -5.35
CA SER A 193 -10.07 15.22 -4.57
C SER A 193 -9.76 15.16 -3.07
N GLN A 194 -9.53 13.96 -2.52
CA GLN A 194 -9.14 13.74 -1.13
C GLN A 194 -7.63 13.46 -0.95
N SER A 195 -6.81 13.56 -1.99
CA SER A 195 -5.35 13.52 -1.85
C SER A 195 -4.85 14.90 -1.46
N LEU A 196 -4.31 15.03 -0.24
CA LEU A 196 -4.04 16.30 0.42
C LEU A 196 -2.56 16.43 0.80
N LEU A 197 -1.97 17.55 0.48
CA LEU A 197 -0.74 18.06 1.09
C LEU A 197 -1.13 18.76 2.40
N ALA A 198 -1.22 17.98 3.48
CA ALA A 198 -1.69 18.46 4.77
C ALA A 198 -0.57 19.18 5.53
N TYR A 199 -0.93 20.29 6.15
CA TYR A 199 -0.08 21.07 7.06
C TYR A 199 -0.75 21.30 8.43
N GLU A 200 -2.03 20.92 8.58
CA GLU A 200 -2.78 20.95 9.84
C GLU A 200 -3.40 19.58 10.14
N MET A 201 -3.57 19.30 11.43
CA MET A 201 -4.22 18.12 11.97
C MET A 201 -5.04 18.50 13.21
N ASN A 202 -6.33 18.12 13.22
CA ASN A 202 -7.27 18.42 14.32
C ASN A 202 -7.31 19.94 14.69
N GLY A 203 -7.27 20.82 13.68
CA GLY A 203 -7.32 22.27 13.86
C GLY A 203 -6.01 22.95 14.21
N GLU A 204 -4.93 22.19 14.41
CA GLU A 204 -3.63 22.71 14.81
C GLU A 204 -2.54 22.41 13.75
N PRO A 205 -1.47 23.18 13.65
CA PRO A 205 -0.34 22.87 12.81
C PRO A 205 0.23 21.48 13.11
N LEU A 206 0.73 20.79 12.10
CA LEU A 206 1.35 19.47 12.27
C LEU A 206 2.50 19.51 13.28
N THR A 207 2.54 18.53 14.17
CA THR A 207 3.71 18.30 15.01
C THR A 207 4.84 17.62 14.23
N SER A 208 6.07 17.69 14.75
CA SER A 208 7.23 16.99 14.14
C SER A 208 6.98 15.48 13.99
N GLY A 209 6.34 14.85 14.98
CA GLY A 209 6.00 13.42 14.96
C GLY A 209 4.95 13.04 13.90
N HIS A 210 4.13 14.00 13.50
CA HIS A 210 3.12 13.83 12.46
C HIS A 210 3.56 14.36 11.09
N GLY A 211 4.81 14.82 10.96
CA GLY A 211 5.43 15.13 9.69
C GLY A 211 5.43 16.62 9.33
N ALA A 212 5.45 17.52 10.34
CA ALA A 212 5.63 18.93 10.08
C ALA A 212 6.85 19.21 9.17
N PRO A 213 6.75 20.22 8.29
CA PRO A 213 5.62 21.13 8.08
C PRO A 213 4.59 20.61 7.05
N LEU A 214 4.89 19.57 6.27
CA LEU A 214 4.06 19.09 5.19
C LEU A 214 4.06 17.55 5.11
N ARG A 215 2.88 16.97 4.99
CA ARG A 215 2.73 15.53 4.76
C ARG A 215 1.69 15.25 3.68
N LEU A 216 1.77 14.06 3.10
CA LEU A 216 0.68 13.52 2.28
C LEU A 216 -0.39 12.87 3.18
N VAL A 217 -1.65 13.07 2.82
CA VAL A 217 -2.79 12.30 3.30
C VAL A 217 -3.59 11.82 2.09
N CYS A 218 -3.77 10.52 1.99
CA CYS A 218 -4.54 9.88 0.92
C CYS A 218 -5.47 8.83 1.54
N PRO A 219 -6.73 9.16 1.87
CA PRO A 219 -7.64 8.27 2.60
C PRO A 219 -8.03 7.00 1.86
N LEU A 220 -7.84 6.95 0.55
CA LEU A 220 -8.09 5.79 -0.30
C LEU A 220 -6.92 4.80 -0.33
N LYS A 221 -5.86 5.12 0.39
CA LYS A 221 -4.66 4.31 0.50
C LYS A 221 -4.34 4.03 1.96
N TYR A 222 -3.72 2.90 2.21
CA TYR A 222 -3.17 2.65 3.53
C TYR A 222 -2.14 3.70 3.94
N GLY A 223 -2.05 3.97 5.23
CA GLY A 223 -1.24 5.04 5.83
C GLY A 223 0.25 5.05 5.47
N VAL A 224 0.78 3.92 5.01
CA VAL A 224 2.16 3.85 4.48
C VAL A 224 2.37 4.70 3.23
N LYS A 225 1.31 5.03 2.49
CA LYS A 225 1.38 5.99 1.37
C LYS A 225 1.33 7.45 1.84
N SER A 226 0.84 7.70 3.04
CA SER A 226 0.73 9.05 3.62
C SER A 226 2.06 9.51 4.22
N ILE A 227 3.06 9.69 3.34
CA ILE A 227 4.42 10.08 3.73
C ILE A 227 4.45 11.34 4.60
N LYS A 228 5.18 11.27 5.69
CA LYS A 228 5.43 12.39 6.61
C LYS A 228 6.63 13.19 6.14
N ARG A 229 6.60 14.52 6.36
CA ARG A 229 7.71 15.43 6.08
C ARG A 229 8.24 15.30 4.66
N ILE A 230 7.45 15.76 3.71
CA ILE A 230 7.84 15.76 2.29
C ILE A 230 9.02 16.70 2.09
N GLY A 231 10.08 16.24 1.43
CA GLY A 231 11.22 17.06 1.03
C GLY A 231 11.28 17.29 -0.46
N ALA A 232 10.77 16.31 -1.25
CA ALA A 232 10.73 16.45 -2.69
C ALA A 232 9.49 15.77 -3.29
N ILE A 233 9.01 16.34 -4.39
CA ILE A 233 7.94 15.80 -5.25
C ILE A 233 8.51 15.68 -6.65
N GLN A 234 8.63 14.44 -7.13
CA GLN A 234 9.14 14.10 -8.46
C GLN A 234 7.98 13.73 -9.37
N PHE A 235 8.00 14.25 -10.59
CA PHE A 235 7.11 13.82 -11.66
C PHE A 235 7.82 12.77 -12.52
N ALA A 236 7.14 11.66 -12.85
CA ALA A 236 7.81 10.53 -13.48
C ALA A 236 6.97 9.88 -14.59
N ASN A 237 7.64 9.51 -15.70
CA ASN A 237 7.02 8.75 -16.79
C ASN A 237 6.97 7.24 -16.50
N HIS A 238 7.75 6.79 -15.53
CA HIS A 238 7.79 5.41 -15.07
C HIS A 238 7.45 5.36 -13.58
N ARG A 239 6.98 4.20 -13.12
CA ARG A 239 6.65 3.95 -11.73
C ARG A 239 7.86 4.26 -10.85
N PRO A 240 7.74 5.23 -9.91
CA PRO A 240 8.83 5.52 -8.98
C PRO A 240 8.98 4.42 -7.95
N ALA A 241 10.17 4.34 -7.36
CA ALA A 241 10.45 3.47 -6.23
C ALA A 241 9.48 3.75 -5.07
N ASP A 242 9.18 2.70 -4.31
CA ASP A 242 8.33 2.79 -3.13
C ASP A 242 8.92 1.92 -2.01
N TYR A 243 9.16 2.52 -0.87
CA TYR A 243 9.88 1.91 0.24
C TYR A 243 9.26 0.58 0.70
N TRP A 244 7.93 0.51 0.81
CA TRP A 244 7.26 -0.69 1.28
C TRP A 244 7.01 -1.69 0.16
N ALA A 245 6.88 -1.23 -1.08
CA ALA A 245 6.80 -2.14 -2.23
C ALA A 245 8.09 -2.97 -2.39
N GLU A 246 9.25 -2.38 -2.13
CA GLU A 246 10.54 -3.08 -2.11
C GLU A 246 10.68 -4.06 -0.94
N ARG A 247 9.74 -4.01 0.04
CA ARG A 247 9.72 -4.83 1.26
C ARG A 247 8.53 -5.77 1.35
N GLY A 248 7.88 -6.07 0.22
CA GLY A 248 6.85 -7.11 0.15
C GLY A 248 5.43 -6.61 0.17
N TYR A 249 5.19 -5.31 0.17
CA TYR A 249 3.85 -4.77 0.05
C TYR A 249 3.46 -4.53 -1.41
N ASP A 250 2.17 -4.42 -1.66
CA ASP A 250 1.63 -3.94 -2.92
C ASP A 250 2.06 -2.48 -3.14
N TRP A 251 2.48 -2.16 -4.37
CA TRP A 251 2.87 -0.79 -4.70
C TRP A 251 1.67 0.16 -4.66
N TYR A 252 0.49 -0.28 -5.08
CA TYR A 252 -0.70 0.56 -5.16
C TYR A 252 -1.33 0.84 -3.79
N LEU A 253 -1.39 -0.17 -2.92
CA LEU A 253 -1.91 -0.11 -1.54
C LEU A 253 -3.27 0.62 -1.42
N GLY A 254 -4.18 0.41 -2.38
CA GLY A 254 -5.56 0.83 -2.31
C GLY A 254 -6.40 -0.05 -1.36
N HIS A 255 -7.48 0.48 -0.82
CA HIS A 255 -8.43 -0.28 0.01
C HIS A 255 -9.87 0.14 -0.28
#